data_dbd760b935cff9356ab493a89aa517e7
#
_entry.id   dbd760b935cff9356ab493a89aa517e7
#
_cell.length_a   1.000
_cell.length_b   1.000
_cell.length_c   1.000
_cell.angle_alpha   90.00
_cell.angle_beta   90.00
_cell.angle_gamma   90.00
#
_symmetry.space_group_name_H-M   'P 1'
#
loop_
_entity.id
_entity.type
_entity.pdbx_description
1 polymer ?
#
loop_
_entity_poly.entity_id
_entity_poly.type
_entity_poly.pdbx_seq_one_letter_code
_entity_poly.pdbx_strand_id
1 'polypeptide(L)'
;MLDLLFPRRCPICDRPVKPYGALICEECAQVPVPVGDSVCMKCGKPVEAEEEYCADCAARKHLYYRGMAVYRYRSVSGSLYRFKYDGRREYADFYGEGMARAMDRFLRETGPRHAPELLIPVPCSRERLRKRGYNQAALLARRLSGKTGIPASEGLLIRSRDTRAMRVMTAAERQINLKRTFHVYGNGVRLKSIMLIDDIYTTGATIDACAGALLEAGAEEVSFLTLAIGDNAL
;
A
#
# COMPACT_ATOMS: atom_id res chain seq x y z
N MET A 1 -19.15 -6.89 24.55
CA MET A 1 -19.36 -5.88 25.63
C MET A 1 -18.54 -4.60 25.41
N LEU A 2 -17.27 -4.68 25.00
CA LEU A 2 -16.42 -3.48 24.69
C LEU A 2 -16.98 -2.64 23.53
N ASP A 3 -17.54 -3.24 22.51
CA ASP A 3 -18.10 -2.53 21.36
C ASP A 3 -19.36 -1.69 21.65
N LEU A 4 -20.04 -1.96 22.77
CA LEU A 4 -21.16 -1.13 23.25
C LEU A 4 -20.67 0.20 23.84
N LEU A 5 -19.51 0.19 24.50
CA LEU A 5 -18.90 1.38 25.11
C LEU A 5 -18.06 2.16 24.10
N PHE A 6 -17.42 1.44 23.17
CA PHE A 6 -16.56 2.00 22.12
C PHE A 6 -16.98 1.45 20.75
N PRO A 7 -18.09 1.93 20.19
CA PRO A 7 -18.60 1.42 18.92
C PRO A 7 -17.60 1.74 17.80
N ARG A 8 -17.39 0.75 16.93
CA ARG A 8 -16.59 0.90 15.72
C ARG A 8 -17.08 2.12 14.93
N ARG A 9 -16.16 2.92 14.42
CA ARG A 9 -16.48 4.07 13.58
C ARG A 9 -16.39 3.74 12.10
N CYS A 10 -17.31 4.31 11.33
CA CYS A 10 -17.36 4.16 9.88
C CYS A 10 -16.13 4.82 9.23
N PRO A 11 -15.40 4.12 8.35
CA PRO A 11 -14.23 4.70 7.68
C PRO A 11 -14.58 5.92 6.82
N ILE A 12 -15.82 6.08 6.39
CA ILE A 12 -16.24 7.18 5.51
C ILE A 12 -16.79 8.37 6.29
N CYS A 13 -17.82 8.19 7.11
CA CYS A 13 -18.48 9.30 7.83
C CYS A 13 -17.98 9.52 9.26
N ASP A 14 -17.12 8.65 9.79
CA ASP A 14 -16.59 8.64 11.18
C ASP A 14 -17.66 8.57 12.29
N ARG A 15 -18.93 8.31 11.95
CA ARG A 15 -20.01 8.01 12.91
C ARG A 15 -19.96 6.56 13.36
N PRO A 16 -20.54 6.18 14.50
CA PRO A 16 -20.71 4.77 14.85
C PRO A 16 -21.36 3.99 13.70
N VAL A 17 -20.79 2.82 13.38
CA VAL A 17 -21.24 2.01 12.24
C VAL A 17 -22.63 1.45 12.50
N LYS A 18 -23.48 1.48 11.48
CA LYS A 18 -24.79 0.84 11.45
C LYS A 18 -24.93 -0.01 10.18
N PRO A 19 -25.45 -1.23 10.25
CA PRO A 19 -25.84 -1.96 11.48
C PRO A 19 -24.63 -2.35 12.33
N TYR A 20 -24.89 -2.67 13.59
CA TYR A 20 -23.88 -3.14 14.54
C TYR A 20 -23.14 -4.38 14.00
N GLY A 21 -21.81 -4.38 14.13
CA GLY A 21 -20.95 -5.47 13.60
C GLY A 21 -20.49 -5.28 12.15
N ALA A 22 -21.07 -4.35 11.39
CA ALA A 22 -20.59 -4.01 10.05
C ALA A 22 -19.24 -3.26 10.11
N LEU A 23 -18.53 -3.24 9.00
CA LEU A 23 -17.25 -2.51 8.87
C LEU A 23 -17.42 -1.08 8.32
N ILE A 24 -18.56 -0.81 7.69
CA ILE A 24 -18.95 0.45 7.07
C ILE A 24 -20.48 0.61 7.17
N CYS A 25 -20.98 1.83 7.27
CA CYS A 25 -22.42 2.09 7.21
C CYS A 25 -23.00 1.75 5.83
N GLU A 26 -24.23 1.28 5.77
CA GLU A 26 -24.94 1.01 4.51
C GLU A 26 -24.98 2.25 3.60
N GLU A 27 -25.31 3.42 4.16
CA GLU A 27 -25.33 4.71 3.46
C GLU A 27 -23.95 5.08 2.85
N CYS A 28 -22.86 4.59 3.44
CA CYS A 28 -21.50 4.90 3.03
C CYS A 28 -20.88 3.84 2.09
N ALA A 29 -21.53 2.70 1.92
CA ALA A 29 -20.96 1.55 1.23
C ALA A 29 -20.58 1.82 -0.24
N GLN A 30 -21.25 2.76 -0.88
CA GLN A 30 -21.01 3.14 -2.27
C GLN A 30 -20.01 4.29 -2.45
N VAL A 31 -19.55 4.91 -1.35
CA VAL A 31 -18.61 6.05 -1.40
C VAL A 31 -17.19 5.64 -1.79
N PRO A 32 -16.61 4.54 -1.25
CA PRO A 32 -15.31 4.04 -1.69
C PRO A 32 -15.40 3.48 -3.11
N VAL A 33 -14.82 4.19 -4.07
CA VAL A 33 -14.83 3.79 -5.49
C VAL A 33 -13.64 2.87 -5.74
N PRO A 34 -13.87 1.59 -6.09
CA PRO A 34 -12.81 0.68 -6.51
C PRO A 34 -12.09 1.19 -7.77
N VAL A 35 -10.86 0.74 -7.97
CA VAL A 35 -10.05 1.10 -9.17
C VAL A 35 -10.63 0.37 -10.37
N GLY A 36 -11.60 -0.15 -10.61
CA GLY A 36 -12.18 -0.76 -11.82
C GLY A 36 -11.25 -1.77 -12.52
N ASP A 37 -11.58 -2.10 -13.76
CA ASP A 37 -10.90 -3.15 -14.51
C ASP A 37 -9.91 -2.60 -15.54
N SER A 38 -10.21 -1.44 -16.15
CA SER A 38 -9.29 -0.76 -17.07
C SER A 38 -8.17 -0.07 -16.27
N VAL A 39 -7.05 -0.79 -16.11
CA VAL A 39 -5.92 -0.34 -15.30
C VAL A 39 -4.59 -0.58 -16.00
N CYS A 40 -3.65 0.29 -15.75
CA CYS A 40 -2.27 0.15 -16.20
C CYS A 40 -1.69 -1.21 -15.78
N MET A 41 -1.22 -1.99 -16.73
CA MET A 41 -0.67 -3.33 -16.52
C MET A 41 0.57 -3.33 -15.60
N LYS A 42 1.22 -2.17 -15.44
CA LYS A 42 2.39 -2.03 -14.58
C LYS A 42 2.04 -1.59 -13.16
N CYS A 43 1.33 -0.47 -12.98
CA CYS A 43 1.14 0.14 -11.66
C CYS A 43 -0.30 0.06 -11.13
N GLY A 44 -1.27 -0.37 -11.93
CA GLY A 44 -2.66 -0.44 -11.51
C GLY A 44 -3.41 0.90 -11.48
N LYS A 45 -2.85 2.00 -12.04
CA LYS A 45 -3.58 3.26 -12.22
C LYS A 45 -4.72 3.07 -13.23
N PRO A 46 -5.89 3.72 -13.02
CA PRO A 46 -6.92 3.75 -14.04
C PRO A 46 -6.37 4.32 -15.36
N VAL A 47 -6.73 3.68 -16.45
CA VAL A 47 -6.41 4.09 -17.83
C VAL A 47 -7.67 4.00 -18.69
N GLU A 48 -7.65 4.60 -19.88
CA GLU A 48 -8.71 4.39 -20.87
C GLU A 48 -8.71 2.93 -21.35
N ALA A 49 -9.85 2.46 -21.83
CA ALA A 49 -10.06 1.02 -22.11
C ALA A 49 -9.05 0.43 -23.12
N GLU A 50 -8.47 1.26 -23.98
CA GLU A 50 -7.55 0.86 -25.05
C GLU A 50 -6.08 1.00 -24.64
N GLU A 51 -5.80 1.57 -23.45
CA GLU A 51 -4.44 1.81 -22.96
C GLU A 51 -3.97 0.66 -22.05
N GLU A 52 -2.84 0.05 -22.39
CA GLU A 52 -2.18 -0.93 -21.52
C GLU A 52 -1.36 -0.29 -20.39
N TYR A 53 -0.79 0.89 -20.62
CA TYR A 53 0.10 1.58 -19.69
C TYR A 53 -0.30 3.05 -19.52
N CYS A 54 -0.29 3.53 -18.29
CA CYS A 54 -0.45 4.95 -18.04
C CYS A 54 0.80 5.74 -18.49
N ALA A 55 0.65 7.05 -18.72
CA ALA A 55 1.72 7.93 -19.19
C ALA A 55 3.02 7.83 -18.34
N ASP A 56 2.89 7.72 -17.01
CA ASP A 56 4.05 7.56 -16.13
C ASP A 56 4.82 6.26 -16.40
N CYS A 57 4.11 5.13 -16.55
CA CYS A 57 4.73 3.83 -16.80
C CYS A 57 5.23 3.67 -18.24
N ALA A 58 4.63 4.35 -19.20
CA ALA A 58 5.14 4.42 -20.56
C ALA A 58 6.46 5.21 -20.64
N ALA A 59 6.58 6.27 -19.82
CA ALA A 59 7.77 7.14 -19.80
C ALA A 59 8.90 6.62 -18.90
N ARG A 60 8.67 5.69 -17.98
CA ARG A 60 9.62 5.27 -16.95
C ARG A 60 9.66 3.77 -16.78
N LYS A 61 10.86 3.21 -16.61
CA LYS A 61 11.05 1.82 -16.18
C LYS A 61 10.95 1.75 -14.66
N HIS A 62 10.07 0.90 -14.16
CA HIS A 62 9.94 0.59 -12.74
C HIS A 62 10.58 -0.75 -12.40
N LEU A 63 11.13 -0.87 -11.18
CA LEU A 63 11.81 -2.08 -10.71
C LEU A 63 10.83 -3.17 -10.27
N TYR A 64 9.63 -2.81 -9.81
CA TYR A 64 8.62 -3.80 -9.44
C TYR A 64 8.02 -4.49 -10.67
N TYR A 65 7.55 -5.71 -10.49
CA TYR A 65 6.88 -6.49 -11.53
C TYR A 65 5.51 -5.90 -11.86
N ARG A 66 4.60 -5.87 -10.89
CA ARG A 66 3.22 -5.39 -11.05
C ARG A 66 2.71 -4.72 -9.77
N GLY A 67 1.83 -3.75 -9.93
CA GLY A 67 1.15 -3.08 -8.86
C GLY A 67 -0.35 -3.18 -8.95
N MET A 68 -0.99 -3.13 -7.77
CA MET A 68 -2.43 -3.03 -7.61
C MET A 68 -2.82 -2.00 -6.56
N ALA A 69 -4.01 -1.45 -6.70
CA ALA A 69 -4.63 -0.62 -5.69
C ALA A 69 -6.10 -1.01 -5.50
N VAL A 70 -6.64 -0.75 -4.30
CA VAL A 70 -8.02 -1.09 -3.97
C VAL A 70 -8.97 0.01 -4.44
N TYR A 71 -8.69 1.27 -4.07
CA TYR A 71 -9.60 2.41 -4.27
C TYR A 71 -8.96 3.56 -5.04
N ARG A 72 -9.79 4.33 -5.72
CA ARG A 72 -9.41 5.66 -6.23
C ARG A 72 -9.20 6.61 -5.04
N TYR A 73 -8.07 7.28 -4.98
CA TYR A 73 -7.66 8.10 -3.82
C TYR A 73 -8.72 9.13 -3.41
N ARG A 74 -9.32 9.84 -4.38
CA ARG A 74 -10.31 10.89 -4.10
C ARG A 74 -11.50 10.37 -3.29
N SER A 75 -11.95 9.14 -3.52
CA SER A 75 -13.11 8.55 -2.84
C SER A 75 -12.85 8.18 -1.37
N VAL A 76 -11.58 8.02 -0.98
CA VAL A 76 -11.18 7.60 0.37
C VAL A 76 -10.20 8.56 1.05
N SER A 77 -9.90 9.71 0.48
CA SER A 77 -8.88 10.66 0.96
C SER A 77 -9.14 11.12 2.40
N GLY A 78 -10.37 11.51 2.75
CA GLY A 78 -10.76 11.89 4.10
C GLY A 78 -10.64 10.73 5.11
N SER A 79 -10.98 9.52 4.68
CA SER A 79 -10.80 8.30 5.47
C SER A 79 -9.34 7.98 5.73
N LEU A 80 -8.50 8.08 4.69
CA LEU A 80 -7.04 7.90 4.80
C LEU A 80 -6.40 8.96 5.70
N TYR A 81 -6.89 10.19 5.67
CA TYR A 81 -6.43 11.24 6.58
C TYR A 81 -6.68 10.83 8.05
N ARG A 82 -7.90 10.43 8.39
CA ARG A 82 -8.24 9.97 9.74
C ARG A 82 -7.45 8.72 10.15
N PHE A 83 -7.28 7.77 9.23
CA PHE A 83 -6.44 6.59 9.44
C PHE A 83 -4.97 6.96 9.71
N LYS A 84 -4.45 8.06 9.16
CA LYS A 84 -3.08 8.52 9.36
C LYS A 84 -2.88 9.41 10.59
N TYR A 85 -3.86 10.22 10.93
CA TYR A 85 -3.64 11.33 11.85
C TYR A 85 -4.60 11.37 13.04
N ASP A 86 -5.79 10.76 12.94
CA ASP A 86 -6.79 10.78 14.00
C ASP A 86 -6.85 9.44 14.77
N GLY A 87 -5.83 8.59 14.60
CA GLY A 87 -5.68 7.34 15.35
C GLY A 87 -6.71 6.25 15.02
N ARG A 88 -7.45 6.36 13.91
CA ARG A 88 -8.52 5.43 13.50
C ARG A 88 -7.98 4.09 13.01
N ARG A 89 -7.30 3.34 13.87
CA ARG A 89 -6.67 2.04 13.55
C ARG A 89 -7.69 0.98 13.16
N GLU A 90 -8.91 1.07 13.69
CA GLU A 90 -10.02 0.16 13.40
C GLU A 90 -10.44 0.15 11.93
N TYR A 91 -10.14 1.20 11.16
CA TYR A 91 -10.39 1.23 9.72
C TYR A 91 -9.60 0.18 8.95
N ALA A 92 -8.50 -0.32 9.53
CA ALA A 92 -7.71 -1.38 8.92
C ALA A 92 -8.50 -2.67 8.68
N ASP A 93 -9.56 -2.94 9.44
CA ASP A 93 -10.41 -4.12 9.23
C ASP A 93 -11.20 -3.99 7.92
N PHE A 94 -11.81 -2.83 7.68
CA PHE A 94 -12.49 -2.51 6.42
C PHE A 94 -11.52 -2.55 5.23
N TYR A 95 -10.37 -1.93 5.39
CA TYR A 95 -9.35 -1.89 4.36
C TYR A 95 -8.76 -3.26 4.05
N GLY A 96 -8.58 -4.09 5.07
CA GLY A 96 -8.11 -5.46 4.92
C GLY A 96 -9.03 -6.32 4.04
N GLU A 97 -10.38 -6.13 4.12
CA GLU A 97 -11.32 -6.79 3.20
C GLU A 97 -11.12 -6.36 1.75
N GLY A 98 -10.96 -5.05 1.52
CA GLY A 98 -10.69 -4.53 0.18
C GLY A 98 -9.37 -5.07 -0.39
N MET A 99 -8.32 -5.09 0.44
CA MET A 99 -6.99 -5.58 0.04
C MET A 99 -6.99 -7.09 -0.23
N ALA A 100 -7.75 -7.89 0.54
CA ALA A 100 -7.88 -9.32 0.29
C ALA A 100 -8.52 -9.59 -1.08
N ARG A 101 -9.63 -8.89 -1.40
CA ARG A 101 -10.24 -8.98 -2.75
C ARG A 101 -9.29 -8.56 -3.87
N ALA A 102 -8.48 -7.53 -3.65
CA ALA A 102 -7.48 -7.10 -4.63
C ALA A 102 -6.34 -8.12 -4.77
N MET A 103 -5.93 -8.79 -3.68
CA MET A 103 -4.97 -9.90 -3.72
C MET A 103 -5.51 -11.09 -4.52
N ASP A 104 -6.77 -11.48 -4.29
CA ASP A 104 -7.41 -12.55 -5.06
C ASP A 104 -7.46 -12.21 -6.57
N ARG A 105 -7.73 -10.95 -6.89
CA ARG A 105 -7.68 -10.45 -8.26
C ARG A 105 -6.26 -10.55 -8.83
N PHE A 106 -5.25 -10.08 -8.09
CA PHE A 106 -3.84 -10.17 -8.47
C PHE A 106 -3.45 -11.60 -8.82
N LEU A 107 -3.79 -12.56 -7.97
CA LEU A 107 -3.47 -13.99 -8.18
C LEU A 107 -4.17 -14.58 -9.40
N ARG A 108 -5.43 -14.19 -9.67
CA ARG A 108 -6.14 -14.62 -10.88
C ARG A 108 -5.51 -14.07 -12.16
N GLU A 109 -5.07 -12.81 -12.15
CA GLU A 109 -4.52 -12.13 -13.33
C GLU A 109 -3.07 -12.52 -13.62
N THR A 110 -2.27 -12.81 -12.60
CA THR A 110 -0.83 -13.10 -12.76
C THR A 110 -0.52 -14.60 -12.70
N GLY A 111 -1.39 -15.38 -12.09
CA GLY A 111 -1.20 -16.81 -11.90
C GLY A 111 -0.32 -17.20 -10.70
N PRO A 112 -0.25 -18.51 -10.39
CA PRO A 112 0.39 -19.00 -9.16
C PRO A 112 1.91 -18.78 -9.12
N ARG A 113 2.56 -18.62 -10.26
CA ARG A 113 4.00 -18.36 -10.35
C ARG A 113 4.39 -17.04 -9.66
N HIS A 114 3.49 -16.06 -9.70
CA HIS A 114 3.70 -14.73 -9.15
C HIS A 114 3.04 -14.54 -7.78
N ALA A 115 2.57 -15.64 -7.17
CA ALA A 115 1.98 -15.59 -5.83
C ALA A 115 3.04 -15.15 -4.81
N PRO A 116 2.77 -14.11 -4.00
CA PRO A 116 3.74 -13.63 -3.04
C PRO A 116 3.92 -14.61 -1.89
N GLU A 117 5.18 -14.89 -1.55
CA GLU A 117 5.56 -15.69 -0.39
C GLU A 117 5.61 -14.88 0.90
N LEU A 118 5.73 -13.53 0.77
CA LEU A 118 5.86 -12.63 1.90
C LEU A 118 5.25 -11.27 1.62
N LEU A 119 4.52 -10.74 2.60
CA LEU A 119 4.05 -9.37 2.62
C LEU A 119 5.05 -8.50 3.39
N ILE A 120 5.52 -7.42 2.78
CA ILE A 120 6.45 -6.48 3.42
C ILE A 120 5.82 -5.09 3.44
N PRO A 121 5.48 -4.55 4.63
CA PRO A 121 5.00 -3.19 4.72
C PRO A 121 6.11 -2.18 4.42
N VAL A 122 5.81 -1.17 3.61
CA VAL A 122 6.72 -0.05 3.38
C VAL A 122 7.02 0.66 4.69
N PRO A 123 8.31 0.78 5.10
CA PRO A 123 8.66 1.41 6.36
C PRO A 123 8.40 2.92 6.33
N CYS A 124 7.68 3.42 7.31
CA CYS A 124 7.52 4.87 7.50
C CYS A 124 8.74 5.49 8.18
N SER A 125 8.91 6.83 8.06
CA SER A 125 9.99 7.53 8.76
C SER A 125 9.76 7.52 10.28
N ARG A 126 10.85 7.63 11.07
CA ARG A 126 10.77 7.71 12.53
C ARG A 126 9.94 8.89 13.00
N GLU A 127 10.01 10.02 12.30
CA GLU A 127 9.19 11.20 12.59
C GLU A 127 7.70 10.90 12.42
N ARG A 128 7.32 10.27 11.29
CA ARG A 128 5.93 9.84 11.05
C ARG A 128 5.47 8.82 12.07
N LEU A 129 6.33 7.85 12.43
CA LEU A 129 6.01 6.85 13.43
C LEU A 129 5.75 7.48 14.81
N ARG A 130 6.58 8.44 15.24
CA ARG A 130 6.35 9.18 16.50
C ARG A 130 5.07 10.00 16.47
N LYS A 131 4.79 10.70 15.35
CA LYS A 131 3.59 11.53 15.20
C LYS A 131 2.30 10.71 15.15
N ARG A 132 2.33 9.55 14.47
CA ARG A 132 1.14 8.72 14.22
C ARG A 132 0.95 7.61 15.24
N GLY A 133 2.03 7.21 15.93
CA GLY A 133 2.04 6.10 16.89
C GLY A 133 2.05 4.72 16.26
N TYR A 134 2.00 4.60 14.92
CA TYR A 134 2.03 3.33 14.18
C TYR A 134 2.39 3.53 12.71
N ASN A 135 2.81 2.44 12.07
CA ASN A 135 2.98 2.35 10.61
C ASN A 135 1.68 1.81 9.99
N GLN A 136 1.03 2.61 9.15
CA GLN A 136 -0.21 2.25 8.46
C GLN A 136 -0.04 1.01 7.58
N ALA A 137 1.05 0.97 6.80
CA ALA A 137 1.38 -0.15 5.94
C ALA A 137 1.54 -1.46 6.73
N ALA A 138 2.16 -1.39 7.92
CA ALA A 138 2.31 -2.55 8.80
C ALA A 138 0.95 -3.06 9.32
N LEU A 139 0.07 -2.15 9.69
CA LEU A 139 -1.28 -2.54 10.14
C LEU A 139 -2.08 -3.18 9.00
N LEU A 140 -2.00 -2.63 7.78
CA LEU A 140 -2.63 -3.19 6.58
C LEU A 140 -2.05 -4.57 6.23
N ALA A 141 -0.72 -4.71 6.25
CA ALA A 141 -0.05 -6.00 5.99
C ALA A 141 -0.47 -7.08 6.98
N ARG A 142 -0.58 -6.77 8.28
CA ARG A 142 -1.08 -7.72 9.29
C ARG A 142 -2.52 -8.14 9.04
N ARG A 143 -3.41 -7.20 8.67
CA ARG A 143 -4.81 -7.53 8.34
C ARG A 143 -4.91 -8.40 7.09
N LEU A 144 -4.15 -8.07 6.07
CA LEU A 144 -4.08 -8.86 4.84
C LEU A 144 -3.52 -10.26 5.10
N SER A 145 -2.44 -10.38 5.86
CA SER A 145 -1.84 -11.66 6.26
C SER A 145 -2.86 -12.56 6.97
N GLY A 146 -3.61 -12.02 7.93
CA GLY A 146 -4.65 -12.78 8.64
C GLY A 146 -5.80 -13.27 7.75
N LYS A 147 -6.02 -12.65 6.57
CA LYS A 147 -7.07 -13.03 5.62
C LYS A 147 -6.59 -13.99 4.53
N THR A 148 -5.35 -13.83 4.10
CA THR A 148 -4.78 -14.59 2.98
C THR A 148 -3.91 -15.75 3.42
N GLY A 149 -3.48 -15.79 4.67
CA GLY A 149 -2.49 -16.74 5.18
C GLY A 149 -1.05 -16.46 4.74
N ILE A 150 -0.83 -15.45 3.87
CA ILE A 150 0.53 -15.07 3.44
C ILE A 150 1.23 -14.38 4.62
N PRO A 151 2.41 -14.85 5.06
CA PRO A 151 3.11 -14.26 6.20
C PRO A 151 3.48 -12.79 5.92
N ALA A 152 3.55 -11.98 6.99
CA ALA A 152 4.00 -10.60 6.92
C ALA A 152 5.26 -10.38 7.77
N SER A 153 6.23 -9.63 7.25
CA SER A 153 7.46 -9.26 7.96
C SER A 153 7.64 -7.75 8.03
N GLU A 154 7.64 -7.20 9.23
CA GLU A 154 7.84 -5.76 9.49
C GLU A 154 9.31 -5.37 9.69
N GLY A 155 10.18 -6.36 9.98
CA GLY A 155 11.58 -6.12 10.31
C GLY A 155 12.57 -6.34 9.16
N LEU A 156 12.12 -6.96 8.06
CA LEU A 156 13.02 -7.31 6.95
C LEU A 156 13.47 -6.08 6.15
N LEU A 157 12.55 -5.17 5.85
CA LEU A 157 12.87 -3.92 5.16
C LEU A 157 12.84 -2.76 6.16
N ILE A 158 13.94 -2.05 6.28
CA ILE A 158 14.08 -0.93 7.21
C ILE A 158 14.39 0.36 6.47
N ARG A 159 13.91 1.49 7.00
CA ARG A 159 14.24 2.82 6.52
C ARG A 159 15.39 3.40 7.34
N SER A 160 16.49 3.75 6.70
CA SER A 160 17.61 4.46 7.35
C SER A 160 17.17 5.82 7.90
N ARG A 161 17.95 6.36 8.83
CA ARG A 161 17.64 7.68 9.43
C ARG A 161 17.54 8.75 8.35
N ASP A 162 16.49 9.58 8.43
CA ASP A 162 16.35 10.76 7.59
C ASP A 162 17.59 11.63 7.74
N THR A 163 18.40 11.72 6.71
CA THR A 163 19.37 12.80 6.61
C THR A 163 18.57 14.08 6.30
N ARG A 164 18.69 15.11 7.11
CA ARG A 164 18.00 16.42 7.01
C ARG A 164 18.15 17.15 5.67
N ALA A 165 18.91 16.59 4.74
CA ALA A 165 19.28 17.19 3.45
C ALA A 165 18.18 17.17 2.35
N MET A 166 17.01 16.54 2.57
CA MET A 166 16.00 16.38 1.51
C MET A 166 15.26 17.66 1.06
N ARG A 167 15.40 18.77 1.77
CA ARG A 167 14.66 20.01 1.42
C ARG A 167 15.28 20.84 0.28
N VAL A 168 16.53 20.57 -0.12
CA VAL A 168 17.29 21.40 -1.09
C VAL A 168 17.67 20.59 -2.34
N MET A 169 17.20 19.36 -2.51
CA MET A 169 17.66 18.46 -3.58
C MET A 169 16.83 18.56 -4.86
N THR A 170 17.50 18.48 -6.00
CA THR A 170 16.90 18.29 -7.32
C THR A 170 16.14 16.97 -7.42
N ALA A 171 15.28 16.81 -8.43
CA ALA A 171 14.51 15.57 -8.63
C ALA A 171 15.44 14.34 -8.82
N ALA A 172 16.57 14.49 -9.51
CA ALA A 172 17.56 13.43 -9.73
C ALA A 172 18.27 13.04 -8.41
N GLU A 173 18.69 14.01 -7.60
CA GLU A 173 19.30 13.76 -6.29
C GLU A 173 18.34 13.10 -5.31
N ARG A 174 17.03 13.46 -5.35
CA ARG A 174 15.99 12.78 -4.56
C ARG A 174 15.88 11.31 -4.94
N GLN A 175 15.98 10.98 -6.22
CA GLN A 175 15.89 9.60 -6.71
C GLN A 175 17.11 8.75 -6.27
N ILE A 176 18.32 9.32 -6.30
CA ILE A 176 19.56 8.66 -5.85
C ILE A 176 19.52 8.47 -4.32
N ASN A 177 19.09 9.49 -3.57
CA ASN A 177 18.97 9.39 -2.11
C ASN A 177 17.85 8.44 -1.66
N LEU A 178 16.75 8.33 -2.42
CA LEU A 178 15.70 7.37 -2.12
C LEU A 178 16.22 5.93 -2.21
N LYS A 179 17.08 5.60 -3.18
CA LYS A 179 17.72 4.28 -3.30
C LYS A 179 18.53 3.87 -2.05
N ARG A 180 19.15 4.85 -1.36
CA ARG A 180 19.91 4.62 -0.13
C ARG A 180 19.09 4.72 1.15
N THR A 181 17.79 4.95 1.02
CA THR A 181 16.89 5.14 2.17
C THR A 181 16.40 3.83 2.74
N PHE A 182 16.32 2.78 1.95
CA PHE A 182 15.81 1.47 2.37
C PHE A 182 16.90 0.42 2.34
N HIS A 183 16.93 -0.42 3.36
CA HIS A 183 17.90 -1.51 3.50
C HIS A 183 17.19 -2.77 3.98
N VAL A 184 17.66 -3.92 3.51
CA VAL A 184 17.22 -5.22 3.99
C VAL A 184 18.05 -5.61 5.20
N TYR A 185 17.38 -6.02 6.27
CA TYR A 185 18.02 -6.52 7.48
C TYR A 185 18.17 -8.04 7.39
N GLY A 186 19.39 -8.54 7.58
CA GLY A 186 19.73 -9.97 7.54
C GLY A 186 20.55 -10.38 6.32
N ASN A 187 20.96 -11.64 6.29
CA ASN A 187 21.86 -12.20 5.27
C ASN A 187 21.04 -12.77 4.09
N GLY A 188 20.65 -11.90 3.18
CA GLY A 188 20.02 -12.30 1.93
C GLY A 188 18.52 -12.70 2.05
N VAL A 189 17.77 -12.40 1.02
CA VAL A 189 16.38 -12.81 0.87
C VAL A 189 16.35 -13.98 -0.13
N ARG A 190 15.89 -15.15 0.31
CA ARG A 190 15.72 -16.31 -0.58
C ARG A 190 14.24 -16.53 -0.92
N LEU A 191 13.57 -15.44 -1.33
CA LEU A 191 12.15 -15.48 -1.68
C LEU A 191 11.98 -15.18 -3.16
N LYS A 192 11.13 -15.95 -3.81
CA LYS A 192 10.85 -15.76 -5.25
C LYS A 192 10.03 -14.51 -5.48
N SER A 193 8.94 -14.36 -4.76
CA SER A 193 8.01 -13.26 -4.94
C SER A 193 7.65 -12.58 -3.62
N ILE A 194 7.75 -11.25 -3.62
CA ILE A 194 7.45 -10.38 -2.46
C ILE A 194 6.35 -9.39 -2.85
N MET A 195 5.37 -9.19 -1.97
CA MET A 195 4.38 -8.13 -2.11
C MET A 195 4.66 -6.99 -1.11
N LEU A 196 5.01 -5.81 -1.64
CA LEU A 196 5.07 -4.58 -0.85
C LEU A 196 3.67 -4.07 -0.54
N ILE A 197 3.44 -3.69 0.71
CA ILE A 197 2.16 -3.13 1.16
C ILE A 197 2.36 -1.67 1.53
N ASP A 198 1.53 -0.76 0.97
CA ASP A 198 1.54 0.65 1.35
C ASP A 198 0.11 1.22 1.38
N ASP A 199 -0.05 2.44 1.88
CA ASP A 199 -1.35 3.09 1.96
C ASP A 199 -1.72 3.82 0.66
N ILE A 200 -0.78 4.46 -0.03
CA ILE A 200 -1.05 5.23 -1.26
C ILE A 200 0.09 5.09 -2.25
N TYR A 201 -0.26 4.75 -3.49
CA TYR A 201 0.64 4.87 -4.63
C TYR A 201 0.43 6.23 -5.34
N THR A 202 1.54 6.91 -5.64
CA THR A 202 1.53 8.18 -6.40
C THR A 202 2.41 8.09 -7.65
N THR A 203 3.70 8.28 -7.52
CA THR A 203 4.67 8.25 -8.63
C THR A 203 5.49 6.96 -8.70
N GLY A 204 5.33 6.06 -7.75
CA GLY A 204 6.08 4.82 -7.64
C GLY A 204 7.49 4.94 -7.04
N ALA A 205 8.01 6.14 -6.81
CA ALA A 205 9.38 6.33 -6.35
C ALA A 205 9.72 5.61 -5.04
N THR A 206 8.79 5.59 -4.08
CA THR A 206 8.96 4.85 -2.81
C THR A 206 8.96 3.33 -3.05
N ILE A 207 8.03 2.86 -3.88
CA ILE A 207 7.92 1.43 -4.23
C ILE A 207 9.17 0.98 -4.99
N ASP A 208 9.65 1.75 -5.95
CA ASP A 208 10.89 1.44 -6.69
C ASP A 208 12.11 1.36 -5.77
N ALA A 209 12.22 2.29 -4.81
CA ALA A 209 13.32 2.27 -3.86
C ALA A 209 13.28 1.04 -2.93
N CYS A 210 12.09 0.65 -2.48
CA CYS A 210 11.89 -0.57 -1.69
C CYS A 210 12.15 -1.83 -2.52
N ALA A 211 11.63 -1.87 -3.76
CA ALA A 211 11.82 -2.98 -4.68
C ALA A 211 13.31 -3.15 -5.03
N GLY A 212 14.02 -2.06 -5.32
CA GLY A 212 15.45 -2.10 -5.58
C GLY A 212 16.24 -2.72 -4.43
N ALA A 213 15.98 -2.29 -3.19
CA ALA A 213 16.66 -2.84 -2.02
C ALA A 213 16.38 -4.34 -1.82
N LEU A 214 15.16 -4.81 -2.11
CA LEU A 214 14.79 -6.23 -1.99
C LEU A 214 15.40 -7.07 -3.12
N LEU A 215 15.41 -6.59 -4.35
CA LEU A 215 16.03 -7.26 -5.50
C LEU A 215 17.55 -7.36 -5.32
N GLU A 216 18.21 -6.29 -4.86
CA GLU A 216 19.64 -6.29 -4.52
C GLU A 216 19.96 -7.27 -3.38
N ALA A 217 19.02 -7.51 -2.46
CA ALA A 217 19.16 -8.48 -1.38
C ALA A 217 18.85 -9.93 -1.80
N GLY A 218 18.44 -10.18 -3.04
CA GLY A 218 18.23 -11.51 -3.60
C GLY A 218 16.80 -11.95 -3.81
N ALA A 219 15.80 -11.06 -3.67
CA ALA A 219 14.44 -11.35 -4.12
C ALA A 219 14.41 -11.49 -5.65
N GLU A 220 13.67 -12.47 -6.18
CA GLU A 220 13.56 -12.65 -7.63
C GLU A 220 12.55 -11.68 -8.24
N GLU A 221 11.45 -11.41 -7.54
CA GLU A 221 10.36 -10.55 -7.99
C GLU A 221 9.76 -9.75 -6.85
N VAL A 222 9.40 -8.49 -7.12
CA VAL A 222 8.71 -7.62 -6.18
C VAL A 222 7.49 -7.02 -6.85
N SER A 223 6.32 -7.23 -6.27
CA SER A 223 5.06 -6.57 -6.63
C SER A 223 4.59 -5.65 -5.51
N PHE A 224 3.54 -4.87 -5.73
CA PHE A 224 2.97 -4.08 -4.65
C PHE A 224 1.43 -4.07 -4.66
N LEU A 225 0.87 -3.87 -3.48
CA LEU A 225 -0.55 -3.64 -3.25
C LEU A 225 -0.73 -2.43 -2.34
N THR A 226 -1.46 -1.42 -2.82
CA THR A 226 -1.78 -0.22 -2.05
C THR A 226 -3.26 -0.09 -1.79
N LEU A 227 -3.61 0.60 -0.71
CA LEU A 227 -5.00 0.86 -0.39
C LEU A 227 -5.63 1.84 -1.38
N ALA A 228 -4.87 2.85 -1.79
CA ALA A 228 -5.36 3.84 -2.75
C ALA A 228 -4.30 4.22 -3.78
N ILE A 229 -4.79 4.67 -4.93
CA ILE A 229 -3.95 5.18 -6.01
C ILE A 229 -4.50 6.51 -6.50
N GLY A 230 -3.60 7.47 -6.74
CA GLY A 230 -3.96 8.75 -7.34
C GLY A 230 -4.41 8.58 -8.80
N ASP A 231 -5.41 9.36 -9.20
CA ASP A 231 -5.73 9.52 -10.63
C ASP A 231 -4.54 10.21 -11.33
N ASN A 232 -4.40 10.02 -12.64
CA ASN A 232 -3.32 10.63 -13.43
C ASN A 232 -3.22 12.12 -13.16
N ALA A 233 -1.96 12.57 -12.99
CA ALA A 233 -1.45 13.92 -12.84
C ALA A 233 -2.42 15.00 -12.32
N LEU A 234 -2.15 15.45 -11.11
CA LEU A 234 -2.37 16.84 -10.75
C LEU A 234 -1.39 17.73 -11.47
#